data_4a53b031d080e31d3b53d5bf60fa1fc8
#
_entry.id   4a53b031d080e31d3b53d5bf60fa1fc8
#
_cell.length_a   1.000
_cell.length_b   1.000
_cell.length_c   1.000
_cell.angle_alpha   90.00
_cell.angle_beta   90.00
_cell.angle_gamma   90.00
#
_symmetry.space_group_name_H-M   'P 1'
#
loop_
_entity.id
_entity.type
_entity.pdbx_description
1 polymer ?
#
loop_
_entity_poly.entity_id
_entity_poly.type
_entity_poly.pdbx_seq_one_letter_code
_entity_poly.pdbx_strand_id
1 'polypeptide(L)'
;HKVLFYMDNVSENEGPFNYCLKSHKNNFDRLWYEFKRGQLNDAHKSGWRIENHLDKKFFKNYFQKLMNQKYKVTSKPNTLIIANVHGFHKRGEAAKGTERSIIRVPYRYNPLGSSKKLSEDQYSGSLF
;
A
#
# COMPACT_ATOMS: atom_id res chain seq x y z
N HIS A 1 7.99 -6.71 -1.44
CA HIS A 1 7.67 -5.78 -2.53
C HIS A 1 6.28 -6.07 -3.07
N LYS A 2 5.69 -5.06 -3.71
CA LYS A 2 4.45 -5.19 -4.47
C LYS A 2 4.77 -4.85 -5.92
N VAL A 3 4.36 -5.73 -6.82
CA VAL A 3 4.50 -5.51 -8.26
C VAL A 3 3.10 -5.29 -8.82
N LEU A 4 2.93 -4.21 -9.56
CA LEU A 4 1.70 -3.85 -10.25
C LEU A 4 2.04 -3.65 -11.74
N PHE A 5 1.31 -4.31 -12.60
CA PHE A 5 1.41 -4.09 -14.04
C PHE A 5 0.10 -3.49 -14.52
N TYR A 6 0.17 -2.27 -15.02
CA TYR A 6 -0.96 -1.56 -15.60
C TYR A 6 -1.05 -1.90 -17.09
N MET A 7 -2.14 -2.53 -17.49
CA MET A 7 -2.40 -2.86 -18.89
C MET A 7 -2.98 -1.67 -19.65
N ASP A 8 -3.70 -0.80 -18.92
CA ASP A 8 -4.36 0.37 -19.47
C ASP A 8 -3.66 1.66 -19.05
N ASN A 9 -4.07 2.76 -19.68
CA ASN A 9 -3.75 4.10 -19.19
C ASN A 9 -4.39 4.31 -17.82
N VAL A 10 -3.65 4.90 -16.90
CA VAL A 10 -4.17 5.22 -15.55
C VAL A 10 -3.94 6.68 -15.27
N SER A 11 -5.00 7.45 -15.36
CA SER A 11 -5.05 8.86 -15.00
C SER A 11 -5.28 9.07 -13.49
N GLU A 12 -5.26 10.32 -13.06
CA GLU A 12 -5.50 10.67 -11.66
C GLU A 12 -6.87 10.25 -11.13
N ASN A 13 -7.88 10.17 -12.00
CA ASN A 13 -9.26 9.87 -11.65
C ASN A 13 -9.64 8.39 -11.80
N GLU A 14 -8.69 7.55 -12.22
CA GLU A 14 -8.90 6.11 -12.42
C GLU A 14 -8.35 5.26 -11.28
N GLY A 15 -8.21 5.88 -10.11
CA GLY A 15 -7.76 5.20 -8.91
C GLY A 15 -6.29 4.79 -8.95
N PRO A 16 -5.36 5.70 -9.27
CA PRO A 16 -3.94 5.39 -9.39
C PRO A 16 -3.36 4.84 -8.08
N PHE A 17 -2.24 4.17 -8.17
CA PHE A 17 -1.49 3.78 -6.99
C PHE A 17 -0.88 5.02 -6.34
N ASN A 18 -1.27 5.31 -5.11
CA ASN A 18 -0.71 6.40 -4.33
C ASN A 18 0.35 5.87 -3.37
N TYR A 19 1.49 6.52 -3.35
CA TYR A 19 2.61 6.15 -2.50
C TYR A 19 3.21 7.38 -1.83
N CYS A 20 3.48 7.29 -0.52
CA CYS A 20 4.21 8.33 0.18
C CYS A 20 5.71 8.07 0.05
N LEU A 21 6.40 8.93 -0.69
CA LEU A 21 7.83 8.79 -0.94
C LEU A 21 8.61 8.79 0.38
N LYS A 22 9.67 8.00 0.43
CA LYS A 22 10.56 7.86 1.61
C LYS A 22 9.89 7.30 2.87
N SER A 23 8.58 7.04 2.88
CA SER A 23 7.85 6.52 4.04
C SER A 23 8.26 5.10 4.46
N HIS A 24 9.00 4.37 3.64
CA HIS A 24 9.59 3.07 3.94
C HIS A 24 10.87 3.16 4.79
N LYS A 25 11.43 4.37 4.92
CA LYS A 25 12.67 4.56 5.69
C LYS A 25 12.36 4.57 7.19
N ASN A 26 13.19 3.85 7.94
CA ASN A 26 13.12 3.87 9.40
C ASN A 26 13.75 5.18 9.90
N ASN A 27 12.91 6.06 10.37
CA ASN A 27 13.28 7.24 11.13
C ASN A 27 12.55 7.20 12.49
N PHE A 28 12.87 8.12 13.39
CA PHE A 28 12.27 8.17 14.71
C PHE A 28 10.74 8.23 14.66
N ASP A 29 10.18 9.08 13.80
CA ASP A 29 8.73 9.22 13.65
C ASP A 29 8.08 7.90 13.18
N ARG A 30 8.75 7.16 12.28
CA ARG A 30 8.28 5.86 11.80
C ARG A 30 8.35 4.79 12.89
N LEU A 31 9.45 4.71 13.60
CA LEU A 31 9.62 3.75 14.69
C LEU A 31 8.61 4.00 15.81
N TRP A 32 8.39 5.26 16.16
CA TRP A 32 7.38 5.64 17.15
C TRP A 32 5.97 5.28 16.69
N TYR A 33 5.65 5.52 15.43
CA TYR A 33 4.39 5.11 14.83
C TYR A 33 4.19 3.59 14.94
N GLU A 34 5.18 2.78 14.56
CA GLU A 34 5.06 1.32 14.61
C GLU A 34 4.97 0.81 16.07
N PHE A 35 5.69 1.42 16.98
CA PHE A 35 5.59 1.10 18.40
C PHE A 35 4.18 1.36 18.94
N LYS A 36 3.62 2.53 18.68
CA LYS A 36 2.25 2.87 19.09
C LYS A 36 1.21 2.00 18.39
N ARG A 37 1.40 1.72 17.11
CA ARG A 37 0.56 0.79 16.37
C ARG A 37 0.59 -0.62 16.99
N GLY A 38 1.74 -1.08 17.43
CA GLY A 38 1.90 -2.38 18.07
C GLY A 38 1.11 -2.53 19.38
N GLN A 39 0.80 -1.42 20.04
CA GLN A 39 -0.02 -1.39 21.26
C GLN A 39 -1.52 -1.47 21.01
N LEU A 40 -1.97 -1.35 19.75
CA LEU A 40 -3.38 -1.43 19.40
C LEU A 40 -3.83 -2.88 19.23
N ASN A 41 -5.09 -3.15 19.53
CA ASN A 41 -5.71 -4.43 19.25
C ASN A 41 -5.75 -4.71 17.74
N ASP A 42 -5.74 -5.98 17.35
CA ASP A 42 -5.67 -6.40 15.95
C ASP A 42 -6.79 -5.82 15.06
N ALA A 43 -7.98 -5.63 15.63
CA ALA A 43 -9.10 -4.98 14.94
C ALA A 43 -8.79 -3.53 14.51
N HIS A 44 -7.87 -2.86 15.18
CA HIS A 44 -7.48 -1.47 14.93
C HIS A 44 -6.17 -1.34 14.15
N LYS A 45 -5.44 -2.45 13.93
CA LYS A 45 -4.16 -2.45 13.21
C LYS A 45 -4.31 -2.38 11.69
N SER A 46 -5.52 -2.57 11.17
CA SER A 46 -5.76 -2.59 9.73
C SER A 46 -6.00 -1.20 9.16
N GLY A 47 -5.07 -0.77 8.32
CA GLY A 47 -5.26 0.37 7.42
C GLY A 47 -5.22 1.75 8.07
N TRP A 48 -5.85 2.69 7.41
CA TRP A 48 -5.90 4.12 7.76
C TRP A 48 -6.79 4.42 8.98
N ARG A 49 -7.51 3.45 9.52
CA ARG A 49 -8.36 3.59 10.71
C ARG A 49 -7.57 3.82 12.00
N ILE A 50 -6.27 3.62 11.96
CA ILE A 50 -5.35 3.89 13.08
C ILE A 50 -5.39 5.36 13.52
N GLU A 51 -5.72 6.27 12.62
CA GLU A 51 -5.78 7.72 12.88
C GLU A 51 -6.71 8.09 14.03
N ASN A 52 -7.75 7.29 14.29
CA ASN A 52 -8.74 7.57 15.33
C ASN A 52 -8.29 7.12 16.74
N HIS A 53 -7.27 6.29 16.84
CA HIS A 53 -6.85 5.66 18.09
C HIS A 53 -5.46 6.10 18.58
N LEU A 54 -4.75 6.88 17.78
CA LEU A 54 -3.42 7.38 18.12
C LEU A 54 -3.48 8.83 18.60
N ASP A 55 -2.49 9.22 19.38
CA ASP A 55 -2.33 10.63 19.80
C ASP A 55 -2.40 11.56 18.60
N LYS A 56 -3.54 12.23 18.46
CA LYS A 56 -3.90 13.03 17.29
C LYS A 56 -2.88 14.14 16.99
N LYS A 57 -2.19 14.66 18.02
CA LYS A 57 -1.27 15.80 17.85
C LYS A 57 0.05 15.37 17.21
N PHE A 58 0.68 14.31 17.71
CA PHE A 58 1.94 13.80 17.16
C PHE A 58 1.75 13.25 15.75
N PHE A 59 0.71 12.44 15.58
CA PHE A 59 0.45 11.80 14.29
C PHE A 59 -0.08 12.76 13.22
N LYS A 60 -0.81 13.80 13.62
CA LYS A 60 -1.23 14.83 12.67
C LYS A 60 -0.04 15.44 11.93
N ASN A 61 1.02 15.80 12.65
CA ASN A 61 2.23 16.36 12.03
C ASN A 61 2.97 15.33 11.17
N TYR A 62 3.07 14.09 11.65
CA TYR A 62 3.71 13.01 10.90
C TYR A 62 2.96 12.70 9.60
N PHE A 63 1.65 12.50 9.68
CA PHE A 63 0.84 12.25 8.49
C PHE A 63 0.79 13.45 7.54
N GLN A 64 0.80 14.67 8.04
CA GLN A 64 0.88 15.84 7.19
C GLN A 64 2.18 15.89 6.37
N LYS A 65 3.32 15.57 7.01
CA LYS A 65 4.59 15.41 6.29
C LYS A 65 4.52 14.31 5.22
N LEU A 66 3.88 13.18 5.55
CA LEU A 66 3.70 12.08 4.59
C LEU A 66 2.79 12.48 3.43
N MET A 67 1.71 13.20 3.69
CA MET A 67 0.78 13.66 2.65
C MET A 67 1.44 14.65 1.70
N ASN A 68 2.34 15.50 2.17
CA ASN A 68 3.15 16.38 1.31
C ASN A 68 4.12 15.62 0.41
N GLN A 69 4.44 14.36 0.75
CA GLN A 69 5.29 13.47 -0.05
C GLN A 69 4.48 12.42 -0.83
N LYS A 70 3.18 12.58 -0.88
CA LYS A 70 2.29 11.69 -1.62
C LYS A 70 2.50 11.86 -3.11
N TYR A 71 2.76 10.76 -3.78
CA TYR A 71 2.89 10.66 -5.21
C TYR A 71 1.77 9.81 -5.79
N LYS A 72 1.05 10.33 -6.77
CA LYS A 72 0.06 9.59 -7.55
C LYS A 72 0.77 9.00 -8.77
N VAL A 73 0.78 7.70 -8.88
CA VAL A 73 1.42 7.02 -10.00
C VAL A 73 0.43 6.90 -11.17
N THR A 74 0.37 7.96 -11.96
CA THR A 74 -0.29 7.92 -13.27
C THR A 74 0.63 7.21 -14.26
N SER A 75 0.08 6.51 -15.22
CA SER A 75 0.89 5.69 -16.12
C SER A 75 0.23 5.49 -17.48
N LYS A 76 1.07 5.27 -18.48
CA LYS A 76 0.65 4.77 -19.78
C LYS A 76 0.38 3.26 -19.73
N PRO A 77 -0.29 2.68 -20.71
CA PRO A 77 -0.44 1.24 -20.82
C PRO A 77 0.91 0.51 -20.78
N ASN A 78 0.91 -0.72 -20.32
CA ASN A 78 2.09 -1.58 -20.20
C ASN A 78 3.17 -1.02 -19.24
N THR A 79 2.74 -0.35 -18.18
CA THR A 79 3.65 0.18 -17.16
C THR A 79 3.78 -0.78 -15.99
N LEU A 80 5.02 -1.15 -15.68
CA LEU A 80 5.38 -1.95 -14.51
C LEU A 80 5.79 -1.04 -13.34
N ILE A 81 5.14 -1.22 -12.20
CA ILE A 81 5.46 -0.51 -10.95
C ILE A 81 5.96 -1.51 -9.92
N ILE A 82 7.13 -1.24 -9.37
CA ILE A 82 7.68 -2.02 -8.25
C ILE A 82 7.75 -1.11 -7.03
N ALA A 83 7.03 -1.45 -5.98
CA ALA A 83 6.95 -0.64 -4.77
C ALA A 83 7.37 -1.42 -3.51
N ASN A 84 8.04 -0.72 -2.60
CA ASN A 84 8.33 -1.27 -1.29
C ASN A 84 7.06 -1.19 -0.41
N VAL A 85 6.54 -2.34 0.01
CA VAL A 85 5.29 -2.44 0.80
C VAL A 85 5.40 -1.89 2.21
N HIS A 86 6.61 -1.67 2.73
CA HIS A 86 6.79 -1.00 4.02
C HIS A 86 6.44 0.49 3.97
N GLY A 87 6.45 1.09 2.77
CA GLY A 87 5.99 2.46 2.58
C GLY A 87 4.48 2.59 2.66
N PHE A 88 4.01 3.74 3.12
CA PHE A 88 2.58 4.05 3.13
C PHE A 88 2.06 4.17 1.70
N HIS A 89 1.06 3.38 1.40
CA HIS A 89 0.47 3.35 0.07
C HIS A 89 -1.02 3.01 0.13
N LYS A 90 -1.76 3.50 -0.83
CA LYS A 90 -3.17 3.14 -1.01
C LYS A 90 -3.56 3.20 -2.49
N ARG A 91 -4.70 2.62 -2.84
CA ARG A 91 -5.39 2.91 -4.10
C ARG A 91 -5.90 4.36 -4.05
N GLY A 92 -5.75 5.11 -5.13
CA GLY A 92 -6.39 6.41 -5.31
C GLY A 92 -7.90 6.28 -5.46
N GLU A 93 -8.58 7.38 -5.39
CA GLU A 93 -10.01 7.45 -5.69
C GLU A 93 -10.22 7.24 -7.19
N ALA A 94 -11.29 6.55 -7.53
CA ALA A 94 -11.71 6.34 -8.90
C ALA A 94 -13.04 7.08 -9.12
N ALA A 95 -13.15 7.82 -10.19
CA ALA A 95 -14.41 8.44 -10.57
C ALA A 95 -15.43 7.35 -10.93
N LYS A 96 -16.71 7.65 -10.75
CA LYS A 96 -17.78 6.70 -11.10
C LYS A 96 -17.73 6.40 -12.59
N GLY A 97 -17.77 5.12 -12.93
CA GLY A 97 -17.74 4.65 -14.31
C GLY A 97 -16.34 4.53 -14.91
N THR A 98 -15.27 4.74 -14.13
CA THR A 98 -13.91 4.48 -14.59
C THR A 98 -13.49 3.04 -14.27
N GLU A 99 -12.81 2.42 -15.20
CA GLU A 99 -12.26 1.06 -15.07
C GLU A 99 -10.75 1.09 -15.33
N ARG A 100 -10.04 0.13 -14.77
CA ARG A 100 -8.63 -0.11 -15.06
C ARG A 100 -8.30 -1.57 -14.89
N SER A 101 -7.47 -2.09 -15.76
CA SER A 101 -6.99 -3.45 -15.71
C SER A 101 -5.57 -3.49 -15.16
N ILE A 102 -5.40 -4.20 -14.06
CA ILE A 102 -4.09 -4.36 -13.42
C ILE A 102 -3.82 -5.81 -13.08
N ILE A 103 -2.59 -6.24 -13.31
CA ILE A 103 -2.07 -7.48 -12.75
C ILE A 103 -1.28 -7.13 -11.50
N ARG A 104 -1.65 -7.75 -10.39
CA ARG A 104 -0.96 -7.56 -9.11
C ARG A 104 -0.26 -8.84 -8.69
N VAL A 105 1.06 -8.78 -8.58
CA VAL A 105 1.85 -9.89 -8.07
C VAL A 105 2.31 -9.55 -6.66
N PRO A 106 1.76 -10.19 -5.62
CA PRO A 106 2.25 -10.03 -4.25
C PRO A 106 3.52 -10.86 -4.10
N TYR A 107 4.67 -10.21 -3.99
CA TYR A 107 5.91 -10.88 -3.65
C TYR A 107 6.12 -10.80 -2.13
N ARG A 108 6.03 -11.94 -1.47
CA ARG A 108 6.29 -12.07 -0.03
C ARG A 108 7.43 -13.05 0.18
N TYR A 109 8.46 -12.58 0.84
CA TYR A 109 9.48 -13.45 1.41
C TYR A 109 9.11 -13.73 2.87
N ASN A 110 8.93 -14.99 3.23
CA ASN A 110 8.76 -15.41 4.61
C ASN A 110 10.08 -16.03 5.10
N PRO A 111 10.92 -15.28 5.82
CA PRO A 111 12.21 -15.81 6.27
C PRO A 111 12.10 -16.91 7.34
N LEU A 112 10.92 -17.02 7.96
CA LEU A 112 10.65 -17.97 9.05
C LEU A 112 9.74 -19.14 8.59
N GLY A 113 9.26 -19.10 7.36
CA GLY A 113 8.39 -20.13 6.80
C GLY A 113 9.15 -21.12 5.96
N SER A 114 8.94 -22.42 6.20
CA SER A 114 9.27 -23.41 5.20
C SER A 114 8.57 -23.04 3.89
N SER A 115 9.27 -23.17 2.78
CA SER A 115 8.69 -23.03 1.45
C SER A 115 7.63 -24.14 1.24
N LYS A 116 6.43 -23.94 1.78
CA LYS A 116 5.29 -24.73 1.32
C LYS A 116 5.16 -24.43 -0.16
N LYS A 117 5.40 -25.42 -1.01
CA LYS A 117 4.99 -25.35 -2.42
C LYS A 117 3.52 -24.96 -2.40
N LEU A 118 3.20 -23.86 -3.04
CA LEU A 118 1.81 -23.49 -3.30
C LEU A 118 1.21 -24.68 -4.05
N SER A 119 0.21 -25.32 -3.48
CA SER A 119 -0.54 -26.35 -4.20
C SER A 119 -1.20 -25.68 -5.41
N GLU A 120 -1.26 -26.38 -6.52
CA GLU A 120 -1.87 -25.89 -7.77
C GLU A 120 -3.29 -25.37 -7.58
N ASP A 121 -3.99 -25.86 -6.55
CA ASP A 121 -5.35 -25.45 -6.16
C ASP A 121 -5.46 -24.00 -5.64
N GLN A 122 -4.35 -23.36 -5.27
CA GLN A 122 -4.36 -21.95 -4.85
C GLN A 122 -4.31 -20.97 -6.02
N TYR A 123 -4.16 -21.45 -7.24
CA TYR A 123 -4.26 -20.63 -8.45
C TYR A 123 -5.69 -20.46 -8.98
N SER A 124 -6.66 -21.21 -8.47
CA SER A 124 -8.06 -21.14 -8.91
C SER A 124 -8.87 -20.02 -8.26
N GLY A 125 -8.25 -19.08 -7.57
CA GLY A 125 -8.90 -17.98 -6.87
C GLY A 125 -8.96 -16.70 -7.68
N SER A 126 -10.07 -16.48 -8.31
CA SER A 126 -10.66 -15.22 -8.80
C SER A 126 -9.72 -14.25 -9.54
N LEU A 127 -9.79 -14.32 -10.84
CA LEU A 127 -9.39 -13.27 -11.80
C LEU A 127 -10.40 -12.11 -11.87
N PHE A 128 -11.21 -11.87 -10.79
CA PHE A 128 -12.15 -10.74 -10.79
C PHE A 128 -12.18 -10.04 -9.43
#